data_2bd3f0362891133f696aaf435b466450
#
_entry.id   2bd3f0362891133f696aaf435b466450
#
_cell.length_a   1.000
_cell.length_b   1.000
_cell.length_c   1.000
_cell.angle_alpha   90.00
_cell.angle_beta   90.00
_cell.angle_gamma   90.00
#
_symmetry.space_group_name_H-M   'P 1'
#
loop_
_entity.id
_entity.type
_entity.pdbx_description
1 polymer ?
#
loop_
_entity_poly.entity_id
_entity_poly.type
_entity_poly.pdbx_seq_one_letter_code
_entity_poly.pdbx_strand_id
1 'polypeptide(L)'
;MYKRQKRILVPLDGSKNSERGIEMAVDLANDAKRTIVGLYVKPTSVNSIKYGELFNAEQNRLMEVTFHSAKTKCEKCDVKFIEETIVGDAKSSIVKYANDNSRKIDLIIMGARGRGSVKAAFMGSVSNHVLNKSKIPVLVVK
;
A
#
# COMPACT_ATOMS: atom_id res chain seq x y z
N MET A 1 7.01 29.91 -1.26
CA MET A 1 6.16 28.85 -1.83
C MET A 1 6.74 27.48 -1.51
N TYR A 2 6.05 26.72 -0.69
CA TYR A 2 6.50 25.38 -0.32
C TYR A 2 6.37 24.44 -1.52
N LYS A 3 7.47 23.99 -2.09
CA LYS A 3 7.47 22.81 -2.97
C LYS A 3 7.23 21.57 -2.08
N ARG A 4 5.98 21.27 -1.78
CA ARG A 4 5.64 19.99 -1.18
C ARG A 4 6.00 18.90 -2.18
N GLN A 5 6.91 18.02 -1.78
CA GLN A 5 7.04 16.76 -2.49
C GLN A 5 5.73 16.02 -2.27
N LYS A 6 4.92 15.99 -3.31
CA LYS A 6 3.61 15.33 -3.26
C LYS A 6 3.81 13.84 -3.42
N ARG A 7 3.61 13.09 -2.35
CA ARG A 7 3.72 11.63 -2.35
C ARG A 7 2.39 10.99 -2.02
N ILE A 8 2.02 10.00 -2.82
CA ILE A 8 0.85 9.16 -2.59
C ILE A 8 1.34 7.83 -2.02
N LEU A 9 0.86 7.46 -0.84
CA LEU A 9 1.09 6.15 -0.26
C LEU A 9 0.02 5.18 -0.74
N VAL A 10 0.44 4.06 -1.31
CA VAL A 10 -0.46 2.99 -1.74
C VAL A 10 -0.06 1.70 -1.03
N PRO A 11 -0.81 1.29 0.02
CA PRO A 11 -0.63 -0.02 0.62
C PRO A 11 -0.98 -1.13 -0.38
N LEU A 12 -0.11 -2.12 -0.49
CA LEU A 12 -0.21 -3.21 -1.45
C LEU A 12 -0.20 -4.56 -0.71
N ASP A 13 -1.11 -5.45 -1.07
CA ASP A 13 -1.17 -6.80 -0.52
C ASP A 13 -1.35 -7.89 -1.58
N GLY A 14 -1.29 -7.50 -2.86
CA GLY A 14 -1.51 -8.41 -3.99
C GLY A 14 -2.97 -8.68 -4.32
N SER A 15 -3.92 -8.04 -3.64
CA SER A 15 -5.35 -8.17 -3.93
C SER A 15 -5.76 -7.33 -5.16
N LYS A 16 -6.87 -7.69 -5.77
CA LYS A 16 -7.47 -6.91 -6.87
C LYS A 16 -7.82 -5.48 -6.44
N ASN A 17 -8.23 -5.30 -5.20
CA ASN A 17 -8.54 -3.97 -4.68
C ASN A 17 -7.29 -3.11 -4.53
N SER A 18 -6.16 -3.69 -4.11
CA SER A 18 -4.90 -2.94 -4.06
C SER A 18 -4.39 -2.60 -5.47
N GLU A 19 -4.64 -3.45 -6.46
CA GLU A 19 -4.36 -3.13 -7.86
C GLU A 19 -5.19 -1.95 -8.36
N ARG A 20 -6.47 -1.89 -8.01
CA ARG A 20 -7.33 -0.73 -8.32
C ARG A 20 -6.82 0.53 -7.62
N GLY A 21 -6.30 0.39 -6.42
CA GLY A 21 -5.66 1.48 -5.69
C GLY A 21 -4.46 2.05 -6.45
N ILE A 22 -3.59 1.19 -6.98
CA ILE A 22 -2.47 1.62 -7.83
C ILE A 22 -2.96 2.30 -9.11
N GLU A 23 -3.96 1.76 -9.78
CA GLU A 23 -4.50 2.37 -11.01
C GLU A 23 -5.03 3.78 -10.74
N MET A 24 -5.80 3.95 -9.67
CA MET A 24 -6.29 5.27 -9.25
C MET A 24 -5.14 6.21 -8.90
N ALA A 25 -4.13 5.71 -8.19
CA ALA A 25 -2.97 6.51 -7.81
C ALA A 25 -2.18 6.98 -9.04
N VAL A 26 -2.01 6.12 -10.05
CA VAL A 26 -1.33 6.47 -11.31
C VAL A 26 -2.07 7.59 -12.02
N ASP A 27 -3.40 7.50 -12.12
CA ASP A 27 -4.20 8.55 -12.75
C ASP A 27 -4.02 9.90 -12.04
N LEU A 28 -4.09 9.91 -10.72
CA LEU A 28 -3.92 11.14 -9.94
C LEU A 28 -2.48 11.65 -9.92
N ALA A 29 -1.50 10.76 -9.94
CA ALA A 29 -0.08 11.12 -9.91
C ALA A 29 0.39 11.71 -11.23
N ASN A 30 -0.11 11.19 -12.35
CA ASN A 30 0.30 11.62 -13.68
C ASN A 30 0.01 13.10 -13.90
N ASP A 31 -1.19 13.55 -13.59
CA ASP A 31 -1.60 14.94 -13.77
C ASP A 31 -0.87 15.91 -12.83
N ALA A 32 -0.56 15.48 -11.63
CA ALA A 32 0.00 16.33 -10.57
C ALA A 32 1.51 16.15 -10.35
N LYS A 33 2.19 15.34 -11.16
CA LYS A 33 3.62 14.98 -11.00
C LYS A 33 3.96 14.51 -9.59
N ARG A 34 3.16 13.60 -9.07
CA ARG A 34 3.35 13.00 -7.75
C ARG A 34 4.18 11.72 -7.84
N THR A 35 4.89 11.40 -6.76
CA THR A 35 5.57 10.11 -6.60
C THR A 35 4.64 9.16 -5.87
N ILE A 36 4.58 7.91 -6.33
CA ILE A 36 3.86 6.84 -5.64
C ILE A 36 4.82 6.05 -4.78
N VAL A 37 4.48 5.87 -3.51
CA VAL A 37 5.17 4.98 -2.59
C VAL A 37 4.29 3.74 -2.40
N GLY A 38 4.71 2.62 -2.95
CA GLY A 38 4.06 1.33 -2.72
C GLY A 38 4.58 0.72 -1.43
N LEU A 39 3.71 0.48 -0.47
CA LEU A 39 4.07 -0.09 0.82
C LEU A 39 3.52 -1.51 0.93
N TYR A 40 4.41 -2.47 1.06
CA TYR A 40 4.06 -3.86 1.34
C TYR A 40 4.38 -4.17 2.80
N VAL A 41 3.36 -4.54 3.57
CA VAL A 41 3.54 -4.94 4.97
C VAL A 41 3.56 -6.46 5.03
N LYS A 42 4.72 -7.03 5.36
CA LYS A 42 4.88 -8.47 5.54
C LYS A 42 4.44 -8.84 6.95
N PRO A 43 3.49 -9.78 7.11
CA PRO A 43 3.14 -10.25 8.44
C PRO A 43 4.32 -10.94 9.12
N THR A 44 4.36 -10.90 10.44
CA THR A 44 5.37 -11.61 11.22
C THR A 44 5.25 -13.12 10.99
N SER A 45 6.40 -13.81 10.85
CA SER A 45 6.44 -15.24 10.62
C SER A 45 5.89 -16.03 11.82
N VAL A 46 5.31 -17.21 11.54
CA VAL A 46 4.84 -18.13 12.57
C VAL A 46 5.99 -18.76 13.36
N ASN A 47 5.72 -19.19 14.59
CA ASN A 47 6.68 -19.68 15.59
C ASN A 47 7.28 -21.08 15.28
N SER A 48 7.33 -21.51 14.02
CA SER A 48 7.93 -22.76 13.60
C SER A 48 9.00 -22.48 12.55
N ILE A 49 10.22 -22.98 12.77
CA ILE A 49 11.35 -22.77 11.85
C ILE A 49 10.99 -23.24 10.44
N LYS A 50 10.47 -24.44 10.29
CA LYS A 50 10.11 -25.02 8.98
C LYS A 50 8.97 -24.27 8.30
N TYR A 51 7.88 -24.03 9.01
CA TYR A 51 6.72 -23.29 8.48
C TYR A 51 7.03 -21.81 8.30
N GLY A 52 7.86 -21.25 9.16
CA GLY A 52 8.32 -19.86 9.06
C GLY A 52 9.12 -19.59 7.80
N GLU A 53 10.01 -20.50 7.41
CA GLU A 53 10.79 -20.38 6.16
C GLU A 53 9.91 -20.46 4.92
N LEU A 54 8.98 -21.42 4.87
CA LEU A 54 8.03 -21.56 3.76
C LEU A 54 7.11 -20.35 3.67
N PHE A 55 6.62 -19.87 4.79
CA PHE A 55 5.78 -18.68 4.87
C PHE A 55 6.52 -17.45 4.36
N ASN A 56 7.76 -17.23 4.79
CA ASN A 56 8.58 -16.11 4.36
C ASN A 56 8.90 -16.17 2.86
N ALA A 57 9.20 -17.34 2.32
CA ALA A 57 9.46 -17.53 0.91
C ALA A 57 8.24 -17.18 0.06
N GLU A 58 7.06 -17.61 0.48
CA GLU A 58 5.80 -17.29 -0.19
C GLU A 58 5.47 -15.80 -0.12
N GLN A 59 5.65 -15.18 1.06
CA GLN A 59 5.43 -13.75 1.24
C GLN A 59 6.39 -12.92 0.38
N ASN A 60 7.64 -13.31 0.28
CA ASN A 60 8.62 -12.63 -0.57
C ASN A 60 8.25 -12.73 -2.04
N ARG A 61 7.83 -13.90 -2.50
CA ARG A 61 7.37 -14.10 -3.88
C ARG A 61 6.16 -13.23 -4.20
N LEU A 62 5.16 -13.21 -3.33
CA LEU A 62 3.97 -12.40 -3.48
C LEU A 62 4.31 -10.89 -3.52
N MET A 63 5.20 -10.47 -2.64
CA MET A 63 5.68 -9.09 -2.60
C MET A 63 6.36 -8.69 -3.91
N GLU A 64 7.26 -9.53 -4.42
CA GLU A 64 7.96 -9.26 -5.69
C GLU A 64 7.00 -9.15 -6.87
N VAL A 65 6.04 -10.06 -6.97
CA VAL A 65 5.01 -10.02 -8.03
C VAL A 65 4.15 -8.76 -7.90
N THR A 66 3.77 -8.41 -6.69
CA THR A 66 2.96 -7.22 -6.40
C THR A 66 3.70 -5.94 -6.78
N PHE A 67 4.94 -5.78 -6.36
CA PHE A 67 5.75 -4.62 -6.72
C PHE A 67 6.03 -4.54 -8.22
N HIS A 68 6.31 -5.67 -8.87
CA HIS A 68 6.55 -5.68 -10.31
C HIS A 68 5.31 -5.19 -11.08
N SER A 69 4.13 -5.65 -10.71
CA SER A 69 2.87 -5.21 -11.32
C SER A 69 2.65 -3.70 -11.12
N ALA A 70 2.82 -3.21 -9.91
CA ALA A 70 2.66 -1.79 -9.59
C ALA A 70 3.68 -0.92 -10.33
N LYS A 71 4.93 -1.31 -10.33
CA LYS A 71 6.01 -0.61 -11.03
C LYS A 71 5.76 -0.52 -12.52
N THR A 72 5.32 -1.62 -13.14
CA THR A 72 5.00 -1.65 -14.57
C THR A 72 3.89 -0.64 -14.92
N LYS A 73 2.84 -0.56 -14.12
CA LYS A 73 1.76 0.39 -14.31
C LYS A 73 2.23 1.84 -14.20
N CYS A 74 3.10 2.11 -13.23
CA CYS A 74 3.69 3.44 -13.05
C CYS A 74 4.60 3.82 -14.22
N GLU A 75 5.45 2.92 -14.68
CA GLU A 75 6.37 3.16 -15.80
C GLU A 75 5.65 3.48 -17.11
N LYS A 76 4.53 2.82 -17.38
CA LYS A 76 3.72 3.09 -18.57
C LYS A 76 3.19 4.52 -18.65
N CYS A 77 3.01 5.16 -17.51
CA CYS A 77 2.50 6.51 -17.40
C CYS A 77 3.56 7.53 -16.96
N ASP A 78 4.84 7.14 -16.96
CA ASP A 78 5.96 7.98 -16.53
C ASP A 78 5.79 8.54 -15.11
N VAL A 79 5.26 7.71 -14.21
CA VAL A 79 5.07 8.01 -12.79
C VAL A 79 6.19 7.37 -11.98
N LYS A 80 6.86 8.16 -11.14
CA LYS A 80 7.90 7.65 -10.25
C LYS A 80 7.30 6.74 -9.17
N PHE A 81 7.89 5.56 -8.99
CA PHE A 81 7.47 4.56 -8.02
C PHE A 81 8.60 4.21 -7.06
N ILE A 82 8.31 4.22 -5.77
CA ILE A 82 9.23 3.83 -4.69
C ILE A 82 8.65 2.60 -3.99
N GLU A 83 9.46 1.57 -3.83
CA GLU A 83 9.11 0.36 -3.09
C GLU A 83 9.52 0.49 -1.64
N GLU A 84 8.59 0.22 -0.72
CA GLU A 84 8.85 0.18 0.72
C GLU A 84 8.26 -1.08 1.32
N THR A 85 9.00 -1.70 2.21
CA THR A 85 8.60 -2.93 2.90
C THR A 85 8.75 -2.76 4.41
N ILE A 86 7.72 -3.18 5.14
CA ILE A 86 7.74 -3.23 6.61
C ILE A 86 7.30 -4.61 7.05
N VAL A 87 7.91 -5.13 8.11
CA VAL A 87 7.45 -6.36 8.78
C VAL A 87 6.63 -5.98 10.00
N GLY A 88 5.41 -6.47 10.10
CA GLY A 88 4.56 -6.17 11.24
C GLY A 88 3.07 -6.33 10.95
N ASP A 89 2.28 -5.65 11.74
CA ASP A 89 0.83 -5.58 11.57
C ASP A 89 0.47 -4.49 10.54
N ALA A 90 -0.36 -4.85 9.56
CA ALA A 90 -0.72 -3.94 8.48
C ALA A 90 -1.41 -2.66 8.98
N LYS A 91 -2.34 -2.78 9.92
CA LYS A 91 -3.10 -1.64 10.42
C LYS A 91 -2.20 -0.56 11.02
N SER A 92 -1.40 -0.95 12.00
CA SER A 92 -0.51 -0.04 12.70
C SER A 92 0.66 0.45 11.85
N SER A 93 1.21 -0.43 11.02
CA SER A 93 2.35 -0.09 10.17
C SER A 93 2.02 0.95 9.11
N ILE A 94 0.87 0.81 8.45
CA ILE A 94 0.42 1.77 7.43
C ILE A 94 0.19 3.15 8.06
N VAL A 95 -0.53 3.20 9.18
CA VAL A 95 -0.81 4.47 9.89
C VAL A 95 0.47 5.13 10.36
N LYS A 96 1.37 4.37 10.99
CA LYS A 96 2.65 4.89 11.47
C LYS A 96 3.50 5.45 10.34
N TYR A 97 3.58 4.73 9.23
CA TYR A 97 4.33 5.18 8.04
C TYR A 97 3.74 6.49 7.49
N ALA A 98 2.43 6.54 7.28
CA ALA A 98 1.76 7.69 6.71
C ALA A 98 1.84 8.94 7.61
N ASN A 99 1.72 8.75 8.93
CA ASN A 99 1.75 9.85 9.90
C ASN A 99 3.17 10.35 10.22
N ASP A 100 4.19 9.65 9.79
CA ASP A 100 5.58 10.08 9.95
C ASP A 100 5.88 11.23 8.98
N ASN A 101 6.06 12.43 9.50
CA ASN A 101 6.30 13.63 8.72
C ASN A 101 7.54 13.54 7.82
N SER A 102 8.53 12.74 8.20
CA SER A 102 9.75 12.53 7.39
C SER A 102 9.47 11.79 6.07
N ARG A 103 8.39 11.03 6.01
CA ARG A 103 7.97 10.30 4.80
C ARG A 103 7.29 11.19 3.76
N LYS A 104 6.80 12.34 4.17
CA LYS A 104 6.19 13.36 3.28
C LYS A 104 5.00 12.82 2.48
N ILE A 105 4.21 11.96 3.10
CA ILE A 105 2.97 11.45 2.52
C ILE A 105 1.88 12.51 2.68
N ASP A 106 1.17 12.85 1.61
CA ASP A 106 0.08 13.81 1.62
C ASP A 106 -1.27 13.22 1.21
N LEU A 107 -1.29 11.99 0.73
CA LEU A 107 -2.50 11.24 0.39
C LEU A 107 -2.25 9.74 0.51
N ILE A 108 -3.21 9.02 1.05
CA ILE A 108 -3.23 7.56 1.02
C ILE A 108 -4.31 7.12 0.04
N ILE A 109 -3.99 6.21 -0.86
CA ILE A 109 -4.98 5.56 -1.73
C ILE A 109 -4.90 4.07 -1.47
N MET A 110 -6.00 3.47 -1.07
CA MET A 110 -6.04 2.05 -0.76
C MET A 110 -7.36 1.40 -1.17
N GLY A 111 -7.32 0.10 -1.40
CA GLY A 111 -8.51 -0.67 -1.65
C GLY A 111 -9.42 -0.75 -0.43
N ALA A 112 -10.71 -0.82 -0.66
CA ALA A 112 -11.69 -0.96 0.42
C ALA A 112 -11.56 -2.29 1.16
N ARG A 113 -11.04 -3.33 0.47
CA ARG A 113 -10.87 -4.68 0.98
C ARG A 113 -9.51 -5.22 0.58
N GLY A 114 -8.90 -6.04 1.44
CA GLY A 114 -7.66 -6.73 1.13
C GLY A 114 -7.89 -8.18 0.70
N ARG A 115 -6.94 -9.05 1.00
CA ARG A 115 -6.98 -10.47 0.65
C ARG A 115 -7.91 -11.31 1.54
N GLY A 116 -8.34 -10.78 2.68
CA GLY A 116 -9.27 -11.47 3.57
C GLY A 116 -10.67 -11.59 2.97
N SER A 117 -11.44 -12.60 3.43
CA SER A 117 -12.81 -12.80 2.99
C SER A 117 -13.76 -11.79 3.64
N VAL A 118 -13.90 -10.63 3.03
CA VAL A 118 -14.89 -9.63 3.46
C VAL A 118 -16.01 -9.59 2.44
N LYS A 119 -17.26 -9.56 2.92
CA LYS A 119 -18.43 -9.43 2.05
C LYS A 119 -18.35 -8.13 1.23
N ALA A 120 -18.81 -8.17 -0.01
CA ALA A 120 -18.70 -7.07 -0.97
C ALA A 120 -19.27 -5.73 -0.48
N ALA A 121 -20.20 -5.75 0.48
CA ALA A 121 -20.85 -4.55 1.01
C ALA A 121 -20.07 -3.84 2.13
N PHE A 122 -18.99 -4.43 2.64
CA PHE A 122 -18.28 -3.92 3.81
C PHE A 122 -16.84 -3.55 3.49
N MET A 123 -16.34 -2.51 4.15
CA MET A 123 -14.92 -2.18 4.18
C MET A 123 -14.14 -3.23 4.97
N GLY A 124 -12.92 -3.54 4.53
CA GLY A 124 -12.00 -4.37 5.28
C GLY A 124 -11.54 -3.71 6.59
N SER A 125 -11.07 -4.53 7.52
CA SER A 125 -10.61 -4.03 8.82
C SER A 125 -9.40 -3.09 8.71
N VAL A 126 -8.49 -3.35 7.78
CA VAL A 126 -7.30 -2.51 7.57
C VAL A 126 -7.69 -1.15 7.02
N SER A 127 -8.49 -1.09 5.96
CA SER A 127 -8.92 0.17 5.36
C SER A 127 -9.75 1.01 6.33
N ASN A 128 -10.63 0.39 7.11
CA ASN A 128 -11.40 1.07 8.14
C ASN A 128 -10.51 1.66 9.23
N HIS A 129 -9.54 0.90 9.70
CA HIS A 129 -8.57 1.37 10.69
C HIS A 129 -7.75 2.57 10.19
N VAL A 130 -7.22 2.47 8.97
CA VAL A 130 -6.43 3.54 8.36
C VAL A 130 -7.27 4.80 8.18
N LEU A 131 -8.49 4.66 7.70
CA LEU A 131 -9.42 5.78 7.52
C LEU A 131 -9.67 6.53 8.83
N ASN A 132 -9.82 5.81 9.94
CA ASN A 132 -10.11 6.41 11.24
C ASN A 132 -8.88 6.96 11.97
N LYS A 133 -7.70 6.39 11.77
CA LYS A 133 -6.49 6.70 12.54
C LYS A 133 -5.46 7.54 11.79
N SER A 134 -5.55 7.63 10.48
CA SER A 134 -4.62 8.43 9.70
C SER A 134 -4.85 9.93 9.90
N LYS A 135 -3.76 10.67 10.03
CA LYS A 135 -3.77 12.14 9.98
C LYS A 135 -3.72 12.65 8.54
N ILE A 136 -3.44 11.76 7.60
CA ILE A 136 -3.35 12.05 6.18
C ILE A 136 -4.68 11.70 5.51
N PRO A 137 -5.17 12.50 4.55
CA PRO A 137 -6.37 12.15 3.77
C PRO A 137 -6.28 10.76 3.15
N VAL A 138 -7.39 10.04 3.14
CA VAL A 138 -7.47 8.66 2.62
C VAL A 138 -8.54 8.60 1.54
N LEU A 139 -8.15 8.13 0.37
CA LEU A 139 -9.07 7.77 -0.71
C LEU A 139 -9.22 6.25 -0.72
N VAL A 140 -10.43 5.78 -0.55
CA VAL A 140 -10.75 4.35 -0.54
C VAL A 140 -11.36 3.96 -1.88
N VAL A 141 -10.76 2.97 -2.55
CA VAL A 141 -11.19 2.48 -3.86
C VAL A 141 -11.96 1.17 -3.70
N LYS A 142 -13.17 1.14 -4.20
CA LYS A 142 -14.04 -0.05 -4.18
C LYS A 142 -13.73 -1.01 -5.32
#